data_3858c065fbdb8193d20e2cdd834981aa
#
_entry.id   3858c065fbdb8193d20e2cdd834981aa
#
_cell.length_a   1.000
_cell.length_b   1.000
_cell.length_c   1.000
_cell.angle_alpha   90.00
_cell.angle_beta   90.00
_cell.angle_gamma   90.00
#
_symmetry.space_group_name_H-M   'P 1'
#
loop_
_entity.id
_entity.type
_entity.pdbx_description
1 polymer ?
#
loop_
_entity_poly.entity_id
_entity_poly.type
_entity_poly.pdbx_seq_one_letter_code
_entity_poly.pdbx_strand_id
1 'polypeptide(L)'
;WPASSFWPEIHAAFPDAKIILSERDSEAWWRSMSNTIIPATLSADNDWRRMIDALFKSRFISAIEDKNACIAAYEANNVRVRATAPASHLVTWRAEQGWGPICAALNLPVPDEPFPHVNTTSDFKEWQSQRNQPPKSAGDQ
;
A
#
# COMPACT_ATOMS: atom_id res chain seq x y z
N TRP A 1 1.86 -0.64 3.76
CA TRP A 1 2.26 -2.02 3.88
C TRP A 1 3.57 -2.14 4.66
N PRO A 2 3.73 -3.01 5.67
CA PRO A 2 2.92 -4.20 5.95
C PRO A 2 1.73 -3.95 6.90
N ALA A 3 1.61 -2.80 7.58
CA ALA A 3 0.59 -2.53 8.59
C ALA A 3 -0.84 -2.84 8.12
N SER A 4 -1.16 -2.57 6.84
CA SER A 4 -2.46 -2.86 6.25
C SER A 4 -2.85 -4.35 6.28
N SER A 5 -1.87 -5.26 6.41
CA SER A 5 -2.13 -6.71 6.56
C SER A 5 -2.62 -7.08 7.95
N PHE A 6 -2.46 -6.19 8.93
CA PHE A 6 -2.80 -6.38 10.34
C PHE A 6 -3.89 -5.40 10.79
N TRP A 7 -4.66 -4.84 9.86
CA TRP A 7 -5.68 -3.85 10.21
C TRP A 7 -6.69 -4.34 11.27
N PRO A 8 -7.12 -5.64 11.32
CA PRO A 8 -8.05 -6.09 12.35
C PRO A 8 -7.42 -6.04 13.74
N GLU A 9 -6.16 -6.48 13.86
CA GLU A 9 -5.41 -6.46 15.11
C GLU A 9 -5.12 -5.03 15.55
N ILE A 10 -4.78 -4.14 14.60
CA ILE A 10 -4.56 -2.71 14.88
C ILE A 10 -5.86 -2.06 15.34
N HIS A 11 -6.98 -2.32 14.65
CA HIS A 11 -8.27 -1.75 15.04
C HIS A 11 -8.75 -2.29 16.40
N ALA A 12 -8.47 -3.56 16.72
CA ALA A 12 -8.78 -4.10 18.04
C ALA A 12 -7.98 -3.40 19.17
N ALA A 13 -6.74 -3.00 18.90
CA ALA A 13 -5.92 -2.24 19.83
C ALA A 13 -6.31 -0.74 19.90
N PHE A 14 -6.87 -0.18 18.83
CA PHE A 14 -7.26 1.21 18.70
C PHE A 14 -8.70 1.31 18.14
N PRO A 15 -9.74 0.97 18.95
CA PRO A 15 -11.10 0.80 18.46
C PRO A 15 -11.75 2.09 17.93
N ASP A 16 -11.25 3.26 18.32
CA ASP A 16 -11.75 4.56 17.85
C ASP A 16 -11.07 5.02 16.54
N ALA A 17 -10.05 4.30 16.08
CA ALA A 17 -9.32 4.67 14.87
C ALA A 17 -10.17 4.48 13.61
N LYS A 18 -10.07 5.43 12.67
CA LYS A 18 -10.67 5.27 11.33
C LYS A 18 -9.85 4.30 10.49
N ILE A 19 -10.56 3.48 9.73
CA ILE A 19 -10.00 2.55 8.75
C ILE A 19 -10.20 3.17 7.37
N ILE A 20 -9.11 3.56 6.71
CA ILE A 20 -9.17 4.09 5.35
C ILE A 20 -8.84 2.95 4.39
N LEU A 21 -9.86 2.47 3.66
CA LEU A 21 -9.69 1.52 2.57
C LEU A 21 -9.44 2.30 1.28
N SER A 22 -8.17 2.41 0.91
CA SER A 22 -7.79 3.03 -0.37
C SER A 22 -7.96 2.03 -1.51
N GLU A 23 -8.81 2.36 -2.47
CA GLU A 23 -9.12 1.52 -3.62
C GLU A 23 -8.68 2.18 -4.92
N ARG A 24 -8.45 1.38 -5.93
CA ARG A 24 -8.23 1.80 -7.30
C ARG A 24 -8.69 0.69 -8.26
N ASP A 25 -8.74 1.01 -9.54
CA ASP A 25 -8.97 0.02 -10.59
C ASP A 25 -7.98 -1.16 -10.47
N SER A 26 -8.49 -2.40 -10.55
CA SER A 26 -7.71 -3.61 -10.30
C SER A 26 -6.56 -3.78 -11.32
N GLU A 27 -6.79 -3.42 -12.57
CA GLU A 27 -5.77 -3.46 -13.62
C GLU A 27 -4.69 -2.39 -13.38
N ALA A 28 -5.08 -1.19 -12.94
CA ALA A 28 -4.15 -0.14 -12.57
C ALA A 28 -3.36 -0.48 -11.30
N TRP A 29 -4.00 -1.17 -10.35
CA TRP A 29 -3.33 -1.71 -9.18
C TRP A 29 -2.27 -2.75 -9.57
N TRP A 30 -2.65 -3.72 -10.43
CA TRP A 30 -1.71 -4.73 -10.91
C TRP A 30 -0.53 -4.12 -11.66
N ARG A 31 -0.77 -3.16 -12.59
CA ARG A 31 0.32 -2.46 -13.28
C ARG A 31 1.30 -1.81 -12.31
N SER A 32 0.82 -1.22 -11.23
CA SER A 32 1.68 -0.64 -10.21
C SER A 32 2.49 -1.71 -9.48
N MET A 33 1.84 -2.76 -8.99
CA MET A 33 2.48 -3.87 -8.26
C MET A 33 3.56 -4.56 -9.10
N SER A 34 3.22 -4.93 -10.34
CA SER A 34 4.12 -5.66 -11.25
C SER A 34 5.32 -4.83 -11.72
N ASN A 35 5.20 -3.49 -11.73
CA ASN A 35 6.29 -2.60 -12.12
C ASN A 35 7.13 -2.07 -10.95
N THR A 36 6.72 -2.33 -9.70
CA THR A 36 7.38 -1.77 -8.51
C THR A 36 7.66 -2.83 -7.44
N ILE A 37 6.64 -3.23 -6.69
CA ILE A 37 6.79 -4.06 -5.49
C ILE A 37 7.25 -5.48 -5.83
N ILE A 38 6.67 -6.11 -6.85
CA ILE A 38 7.02 -7.49 -7.22
C ILE A 38 8.49 -7.59 -7.63
N PRO A 39 9.01 -6.82 -8.60
CA PRO A 39 10.42 -6.88 -8.95
C PRO A 39 11.35 -6.56 -7.77
N ALA A 40 11.01 -5.55 -6.98
CA ALA A 40 11.79 -5.19 -5.79
C ALA A 40 11.82 -6.32 -4.75
N THR A 41 10.71 -7.02 -4.57
CA THR A 41 10.63 -8.17 -3.67
C THR A 41 11.44 -9.34 -4.22
N LEU A 42 11.30 -9.68 -5.50
CA LEU A 42 12.00 -10.82 -6.10
C LEU A 42 13.51 -10.62 -6.18
N SER A 43 13.98 -9.40 -6.32
CA SER A 43 15.43 -9.07 -6.37
C SER A 43 16.08 -8.97 -4.98
N ALA A 44 15.31 -8.89 -3.91
CA ALA A 44 15.85 -8.82 -2.55
C ALA A 44 16.34 -10.20 -2.08
N ASP A 45 17.50 -10.25 -1.43
CA ASP A 45 18.06 -11.47 -0.81
C ASP A 45 18.54 -11.14 0.62
N ASN A 46 17.59 -10.97 1.52
CA ASN A 46 17.85 -10.59 2.91
C ASN A 46 16.63 -10.90 3.80
N ASP A 47 16.72 -10.52 5.08
CA ASP A 47 15.64 -10.71 6.05
C ASP A 47 14.32 -10.03 5.64
N TRP A 48 14.40 -8.90 4.95
CA TRP A 48 13.25 -8.24 4.37
C TRP A 48 12.49 -9.16 3.41
N ARG A 49 13.20 -9.83 2.50
CA ARG A 49 12.60 -10.78 1.57
C ARG A 49 11.86 -11.89 2.32
N ARG A 50 12.50 -12.50 3.32
CA ARG A 50 11.88 -13.58 4.12
C ARG A 50 10.61 -13.12 4.83
N MET A 51 10.65 -11.92 5.42
CA MET A 51 9.47 -11.32 6.06
C MET A 51 8.34 -11.08 5.05
N ILE A 52 8.63 -10.51 3.89
CA ILE A 52 7.63 -10.21 2.86
C ILE A 52 7.01 -11.49 2.28
N ASP A 53 7.81 -12.51 2.00
CA ASP A 53 7.30 -13.80 1.52
C ASP A 53 6.37 -14.45 2.55
N ALA A 54 6.72 -14.40 3.83
CA ALA A 54 5.86 -14.90 4.91
C ALA A 54 4.54 -14.12 5.00
N LEU A 55 4.58 -12.80 4.85
CA LEU A 55 3.38 -11.95 4.84
C LEU A 55 2.49 -12.22 3.63
N PHE A 56 3.07 -12.28 2.44
CA PHE A 56 2.31 -12.61 1.24
C PHE A 56 1.64 -13.98 1.38
N LYS A 57 2.38 -14.98 1.79
CA LYS A 57 1.87 -16.35 1.97
C LYS A 57 0.74 -16.43 3.01
N SER A 58 0.86 -15.70 4.13
CA SER A 58 -0.09 -15.81 5.24
C SER A 58 -1.27 -14.82 5.15
N ARG A 59 -1.11 -13.68 4.50
CA ARG A 59 -2.06 -12.57 4.56
C ARG A 59 -2.58 -12.08 3.20
N PHE A 60 -1.99 -12.55 2.11
CA PHE A 60 -2.40 -12.15 0.76
C PHE A 60 -2.43 -13.33 -0.21
N ILE A 61 -1.33 -13.60 -0.92
CA ILE A 61 -1.21 -14.72 -1.87
C ILE A 61 0.25 -15.10 -2.07
N SER A 62 0.53 -16.40 -2.25
CA SER A 62 1.88 -16.89 -2.54
C SER A 62 2.30 -16.69 -4.00
N ALA A 63 1.33 -16.76 -4.94
CA ALA A 63 1.59 -16.66 -6.39
C ALA A 63 1.61 -15.18 -6.85
N ILE A 64 2.55 -14.39 -6.32
CA ILE A 64 2.61 -12.93 -6.55
C ILE A 64 2.94 -12.53 -8.00
N GLU A 65 3.39 -13.46 -8.84
CA GLU A 65 3.66 -13.25 -10.26
C GLU A 65 2.46 -13.60 -11.15
N ASP A 66 1.44 -14.27 -10.60
CA ASP A 66 0.19 -14.54 -11.32
C ASP A 66 -0.76 -13.34 -11.24
N LYS A 67 -0.92 -12.66 -12.37
CA LYS A 67 -1.79 -11.48 -12.49
C LYS A 67 -3.21 -11.76 -12.02
N ASN A 68 -3.82 -12.82 -12.53
CA ASN A 68 -5.24 -13.08 -12.26
C ASN A 68 -5.46 -13.46 -10.80
N ALA A 69 -4.57 -14.26 -10.25
CA ALA A 69 -4.61 -14.62 -8.84
C ALA A 69 -4.38 -13.41 -7.92
N CYS A 70 -3.47 -12.52 -8.27
CA CYS A 70 -3.21 -11.27 -7.52
C CYS A 70 -4.41 -10.31 -7.57
N ILE A 71 -5.02 -10.11 -8.74
CA ILE A 71 -6.21 -9.27 -8.87
C ILE A 71 -7.36 -9.86 -8.05
N ALA A 72 -7.63 -11.14 -8.16
CA ALA A 72 -8.68 -11.80 -7.38
C ALA A 72 -8.44 -11.65 -5.87
N ALA A 73 -7.20 -11.81 -5.40
CA ALA A 73 -6.84 -11.63 -4.00
C ALA A 73 -7.02 -10.17 -3.53
N TYR A 74 -6.66 -9.19 -4.36
CA TYR A 74 -6.87 -7.77 -4.08
C TYR A 74 -8.35 -7.43 -3.93
N GLU A 75 -9.18 -7.89 -4.88
CA GLU A 75 -10.62 -7.66 -4.86
C GLU A 75 -11.29 -8.36 -3.67
N ALA A 76 -10.92 -9.61 -3.40
CA ALA A 76 -11.40 -10.36 -2.25
C ALA A 76 -11.04 -9.68 -0.92
N ASN A 77 -9.83 -9.11 -0.82
CA ASN A 77 -9.44 -8.33 0.35
C ASN A 77 -10.32 -7.09 0.54
N ASN A 78 -10.60 -6.34 -0.53
CA ASN A 78 -11.44 -5.14 -0.47
C ASN A 78 -12.88 -5.49 -0.08
N VAL A 79 -13.43 -6.58 -0.63
CA VAL A 79 -14.74 -7.11 -0.24
C VAL A 79 -14.74 -7.49 1.24
N ARG A 80 -13.73 -8.23 1.70
CA ARG A 80 -13.60 -8.64 3.11
C ARG A 80 -13.55 -7.44 4.04
N VAL A 81 -12.72 -6.42 3.74
CA VAL A 81 -12.63 -5.22 4.59
C VAL A 81 -13.98 -4.53 4.68
N ARG A 82 -14.68 -4.33 3.56
CA ARG A 82 -16.02 -3.72 3.56
C ARG A 82 -17.04 -4.52 4.36
N ALA A 83 -16.95 -5.85 4.35
CA ALA A 83 -17.89 -6.71 5.06
C ALA A 83 -17.61 -6.82 6.56
N THR A 84 -16.36 -6.63 7.00
CA THR A 84 -15.94 -6.92 8.38
C THR A 84 -15.52 -5.70 9.19
N ALA A 85 -15.12 -4.61 8.55
CA ALA A 85 -14.80 -3.36 9.25
C ALA A 85 -16.08 -2.70 9.79
N PRO A 86 -16.06 -2.13 11.00
CA PRO A 86 -17.19 -1.39 11.54
C PRO A 86 -17.57 -0.23 10.63
N ALA A 87 -18.82 -0.17 10.19
CA ALA A 87 -19.30 0.84 9.22
C ALA A 87 -19.06 2.29 9.67
N SER A 88 -19.14 2.55 10.99
CA SER A 88 -18.88 3.87 11.57
C SER A 88 -17.41 4.30 11.52
N HIS A 89 -16.49 3.37 11.30
CA HIS A 89 -15.05 3.62 11.26
C HIS A 89 -14.45 3.43 9.86
N LEU A 90 -15.17 2.80 8.93
CA LEU A 90 -14.68 2.54 7.58
C LEU A 90 -14.89 3.75 6.67
N VAL A 91 -13.84 4.16 6.00
CA VAL A 91 -13.83 5.16 4.93
C VAL A 91 -13.30 4.50 3.66
N THR A 92 -14.16 4.25 2.69
CA THR A 92 -13.73 3.84 1.35
C THR A 92 -13.32 5.08 0.57
N TRP A 93 -12.12 5.07 0.03
CA TRP A 93 -11.53 6.24 -0.60
C TRP A 93 -10.73 5.87 -1.87
N ARG A 94 -10.73 6.79 -2.83
CA ARG A 94 -9.90 6.74 -4.03
C ARG A 94 -9.10 8.02 -4.16
N ALA A 95 -7.87 7.95 -4.65
CA ALA A 95 -6.98 9.12 -4.77
C ALA A 95 -7.60 10.26 -5.59
N GLU A 96 -8.41 9.92 -6.60
CA GLU A 96 -9.10 10.89 -7.46
C GLU A 96 -10.16 11.73 -6.71
N GLN A 97 -10.60 11.28 -5.53
CA GLN A 97 -11.52 12.01 -4.66
C GLN A 97 -10.83 13.13 -3.84
N GLY A 98 -9.51 13.13 -3.83
CA GLY A 98 -8.73 14.14 -3.11
C GLY A 98 -8.95 14.13 -1.60
N TRP A 99 -8.83 15.30 -0.99
CA TRP A 99 -8.90 15.49 0.47
C TRP A 99 -10.30 15.24 1.07
N GLY A 100 -11.36 15.52 0.31
CA GLY A 100 -12.72 15.60 0.83
C GLY A 100 -13.15 14.45 1.74
N PRO A 101 -13.18 13.18 1.28
CA PRO A 101 -13.67 12.07 2.10
C PRO A 101 -12.81 11.81 3.34
N ILE A 102 -11.49 12.00 3.26
CA ILE A 102 -10.57 11.81 4.38
C ILE A 102 -10.81 12.89 5.43
N CYS A 103 -10.84 14.16 5.02
CA CYS A 103 -11.06 15.28 5.92
C CYS A 103 -12.43 15.21 6.60
N ALA A 104 -13.48 14.85 5.84
CA ALA A 104 -14.81 14.66 6.42
C ALA A 104 -14.84 13.55 7.49
N ALA A 105 -14.17 12.41 7.23
CA ALA A 105 -14.12 11.30 8.18
C ALA A 105 -13.33 11.61 9.46
N LEU A 106 -12.35 12.50 9.36
CA LEU A 106 -11.50 12.94 10.47
C LEU A 106 -11.99 14.22 11.14
N ASN A 107 -13.09 14.80 10.63
CA ASN A 107 -13.61 16.11 11.08
C ASN A 107 -12.53 17.21 11.02
N LEU A 108 -11.80 17.26 9.92
CA LEU A 108 -10.75 18.23 9.63
C LEU A 108 -11.17 19.16 8.48
N PRO A 109 -10.70 20.41 8.46
CA PRO A 109 -10.87 21.27 7.30
C PRO A 109 -10.13 20.71 6.09
N VAL A 110 -10.70 20.91 4.90
CA VAL A 110 -10.01 20.56 3.65
C VAL A 110 -8.89 21.59 3.42
N PRO A 111 -7.63 21.16 3.18
CA PRO A 111 -6.54 22.05 2.87
C PRO A 111 -6.80 22.86 1.60
N ASP A 112 -6.32 24.10 1.56
CA ASP A 112 -6.38 24.96 0.37
C ASP A 112 -5.16 24.68 -0.55
N GLU A 113 -4.95 23.41 -0.85
CA GLU A 113 -3.90 22.94 -1.75
C GLU A 113 -4.37 21.69 -2.50
N PRO A 114 -3.87 21.46 -3.74
CA PRO A 114 -4.19 20.25 -4.48
C PRO A 114 -3.79 18.98 -3.72
N PHE A 115 -4.60 17.92 -3.89
CA PHE A 115 -4.21 16.61 -3.36
C PHE A 115 -2.90 16.16 -4.01
N PRO A 116 -1.86 15.76 -3.24
CA PRO A 116 -0.56 15.43 -3.77
C PRO A 116 -0.62 14.20 -4.69
N HIS A 117 0.02 14.30 -5.84
CA HIS A 117 0.20 13.19 -6.77
C HIS A 117 1.65 12.70 -6.73
N VAL A 118 1.97 11.95 -5.69
CA VAL A 118 3.31 11.42 -5.39
C VAL A 118 3.29 9.89 -5.36
N ASN A 119 4.47 9.26 -5.23
CA ASN A 119 4.64 7.80 -5.24
C ASN A 119 4.20 7.16 -6.57
N THR A 120 4.50 7.82 -7.67
CA THR A 120 4.30 7.22 -8.99
C THR A 120 5.29 6.07 -9.22
N THR A 121 5.06 5.26 -10.27
CA THR A 121 6.02 4.21 -10.64
C THR A 121 7.42 4.77 -10.95
N SER A 122 7.51 5.99 -11.51
CA SER A 122 8.78 6.68 -11.75
C SER A 122 9.48 7.06 -10.45
N ASP A 123 8.77 7.68 -9.52
CA ASP A 123 9.30 8.06 -8.21
C ASP A 123 9.86 6.85 -7.45
N PHE A 124 9.13 5.73 -7.47
CA PHE A 124 9.56 4.49 -6.83
C PHE A 124 10.86 3.95 -7.45
N LYS A 125 10.96 3.95 -8.78
CA LYS A 125 12.17 3.47 -9.49
C LYS A 125 13.36 4.39 -9.23
N GLU A 126 13.15 5.68 -9.19
CA GLU A 126 14.20 6.66 -8.85
C GLU A 126 14.71 6.46 -7.43
N TRP A 127 13.81 6.37 -6.45
CA TRP A 127 14.16 6.10 -5.06
C TRP A 127 14.92 4.76 -4.91
N GLN A 128 14.51 3.71 -5.61
CA GLN A 128 15.17 2.42 -5.58
C GLN A 128 16.60 2.51 -6.17
N SER A 129 16.79 3.26 -7.27
CA SER A 129 18.10 3.47 -7.88
C SER A 129 19.05 4.22 -6.95
N GLN A 130 18.56 5.23 -6.23
CA GLN A 130 19.33 5.99 -5.25
C GLN A 130 19.79 5.13 -4.07
N ARG A 131 18.93 4.23 -3.57
CA ARG A 131 19.29 3.31 -2.48
C ARG A 131 20.37 2.27 -2.86
N ASN A 132 20.41 1.87 -4.12
CA ASN A 132 21.36 0.89 -4.62
C ASN A 132 22.71 1.52 -5.04
N GLN A 133 22.87 2.85 -4.95
CA GLN A 133 24.14 3.48 -5.16
C GLN A 133 25.06 3.23 -3.95
N PRO A 134 26.32 2.84 -4.16
CA PRO A 134 27.28 2.75 -3.07
C PRO A 134 27.43 4.12 -2.38
N PRO A 135 27.66 4.15 -1.06
CA PRO A 135 27.87 5.41 -0.36
C PRO A 135 29.00 6.17 -1.07
N LYS A 136 28.77 7.44 -1.38
CA LYS A 136 29.83 8.32 -1.94
C LYS A 136 31.01 8.25 -0.99
N SER A 137 32.15 7.80 -1.47
CA SER A 137 33.39 7.79 -0.69
C SER A 137 33.63 9.20 -0.17
N ALA A 138 33.65 9.36 1.16
CA ALA A 138 34.10 10.56 1.82
C ALA A 138 35.64 10.65 1.64
N GLY A 139 36.08 11.24 0.56
CA GLY A 139 37.49 11.36 0.25
C GLY A 139 37.74 12.03 -1.08
N ASP A 140 37.56 13.34 -1.10
CA ASP A 140 38.40 14.30 -1.86
C ASP A 140 38.03 15.70 -1.42
N GLN A 141 38.66 16.17 -0.36
CA GLN A 141 38.91 17.60 -0.05
C GLN A 141 40.39 17.74 0.21
#